data_aff6807c29b6ce83733047ce30cddf31
#
_entry.id   aff6807c29b6ce83733047ce30cddf31
#
_cell.length_a   1.000
_cell.length_b   1.000
_cell.length_c   1.000
_cell.angle_alpha   90.00
_cell.angle_beta   90.00
_cell.angle_gamma   90.00
#
_symmetry.space_group_name_H-M   'P 1'
#
loop_
_entity.id
_entity.type
_entity.pdbx_description
1 polymer ?
#
loop_
_entity_poly.entity_id
_entity_poly.type
_entity_poly.pdbx_seq_one_letter_code
_entity_poly.pdbx_strand_id
1 'polypeptide(L)'
;MSDAIPFSDAKAHLSELADRVEKEHERILVTRNGRPSFVLVNTDDLDSLEETLDILRDRPLMESVRRSQQEAAKGKRLRLRDHV
;
A
#
# COMPACT_ATOMS: atom_id res chain seq x y z
N MET A 1 13.78 2.98 5.01
CA MET A 1 13.72 1.78 5.82
C MET A 1 12.47 1.73 6.67
N SER A 2 11.91 0.56 6.83
CA SER A 2 10.65 0.44 7.57
C SER A 2 10.92 0.11 9.02
N ASP A 3 10.18 0.77 9.90
CA ASP A 3 10.15 0.39 11.30
C ASP A 3 9.06 -0.67 11.48
N ALA A 4 9.32 -1.62 12.36
CA ALA A 4 8.32 -2.63 12.69
C ALA A 4 7.78 -2.32 14.07
N ILE A 5 6.48 -2.11 14.19
CA ILE A 5 5.85 -1.80 15.46
C ILE A 5 4.63 -2.68 15.70
N PRO A 6 4.33 -2.98 16.97
CA PRO A 6 3.13 -3.73 17.30
C PRO A 6 1.86 -2.94 16.99
N PHE A 7 0.78 -3.65 16.73
CA PHE A 7 -0.49 -3.04 16.43
C PHE A 7 -0.98 -2.09 17.53
N SER A 8 -0.79 -2.48 18.77
CA SER A 8 -1.21 -1.63 19.88
C SER A 8 -0.48 -0.29 19.90
N ASP A 9 0.81 -0.31 19.58
CA ASP A 9 1.59 0.94 19.48
C ASP A 9 1.13 1.76 18.28
N ALA A 10 0.84 1.11 17.18
CA ALA A 10 0.33 1.80 16.00
C ALA A 10 -0.98 2.50 16.29
N LYS A 11 -1.88 1.85 17.01
CA LYS A 11 -3.15 2.47 17.41
C LYS A 11 -2.93 3.67 18.31
N ALA A 12 -2.04 3.53 19.28
CA ALA A 12 -1.79 4.59 20.25
C ALA A 12 -1.16 5.84 19.62
N HIS A 13 -0.38 5.66 18.56
CA HIS A 13 0.39 6.75 17.95
C HIS A 13 0.05 6.95 16.48
N LEU A 14 -1.16 6.62 16.09
CA LEU A 14 -1.52 6.63 14.67
C LEU A 14 -1.37 8.00 14.03
N SER A 15 -1.72 9.07 14.72
CA SER A 15 -1.57 10.42 14.18
C SER A 15 -0.11 10.75 13.87
N GLU A 16 0.80 10.40 14.78
CA GLU A 16 2.22 10.62 14.56
C GLU A 16 2.74 9.78 13.41
N LEU A 17 2.31 8.53 13.35
CA LEU A 17 2.72 7.64 12.28
C LEU A 17 2.19 8.12 10.94
N ALA A 18 0.96 8.60 10.90
CA ALA A 18 0.39 9.16 9.68
C ALA A 18 1.20 10.34 9.18
N ASP A 19 1.63 11.22 10.07
CA ASP A 19 2.47 12.36 9.69
C ASP A 19 3.79 11.90 9.10
N ARG A 20 4.43 10.90 9.69
CA ARG A 20 5.69 10.39 9.19
C ARG A 20 5.54 9.75 7.83
N VAL A 21 4.47 9.02 7.64
CA VAL A 21 4.18 8.36 6.37
C VAL A 21 3.88 9.38 5.28
N GLU A 22 3.08 10.40 5.60
CA GLU A 22 2.69 11.40 4.62
C GLU A 22 3.81 12.38 4.28
N LYS A 23 4.53 12.86 5.29
CA LYS A 23 5.52 13.92 5.09
C LYS A 23 6.91 13.39 4.81
N GLU A 24 7.28 12.31 5.46
CA GLU A 24 8.63 11.78 5.35
C GLU A 24 8.71 10.55 4.46
N HIS A 25 7.59 10.10 3.92
CA HIS A 25 7.52 8.94 3.05
C HIS A 25 8.08 7.68 3.72
N GLU A 26 7.93 7.58 5.02
CA GLU A 26 8.34 6.39 5.74
C GLU A 26 7.35 5.26 5.50
N ARG A 27 7.85 4.05 5.55
CA ARG A 27 7.03 2.86 5.52
C ARG A 27 7.10 2.21 6.88
N ILE A 28 5.96 1.91 7.44
CA ILE A 28 5.89 1.36 8.79
C ILE A 28 5.20 0.03 8.75
N LEU A 29 5.93 -1.02 9.13
CA LEU A 29 5.37 -2.35 9.20
C LEU A 29 4.66 -2.52 10.53
N VAL A 30 3.40 -2.89 10.49
CA VAL A 30 2.62 -3.15 11.70
C VAL A 30 2.51 -4.65 11.89
N THR A 31 2.86 -5.10 13.09
CA THR A 31 2.80 -6.51 13.43
C THR A 31 1.65 -6.79 14.37
N ARG A 32 1.14 -8.00 14.30
CA ARG A 32 0.12 -8.50 15.23
C ARG A 32 0.56 -9.87 15.69
N ASN A 33 0.58 -10.06 16.98
CA ASN A 33 1.04 -11.31 17.58
C ASN A 33 2.45 -11.70 17.10
N GLY A 34 3.31 -10.70 16.96
CA GLY A 34 4.68 -10.92 16.53
C GLY A 34 4.85 -11.22 15.06
N ARG A 35 3.81 -11.09 14.26
CA ARG A 35 3.87 -11.39 12.82
C ARG A 35 3.54 -10.16 12.00
N PRO A 36 4.19 -9.99 10.84
CA PRO A 36 3.83 -8.92 9.94
C PRO A 36 2.35 -9.01 9.54
N SER A 37 1.65 -7.91 9.61
CA SER A 37 0.24 -7.86 9.32
C SER A 37 -0.08 -6.93 8.17
N PHE A 38 0.38 -5.68 8.26
CA PHE A 38 0.15 -4.70 7.20
C PHE A 38 1.20 -3.60 7.29
N VAL A 39 1.23 -2.78 6.26
CA VAL A 39 2.20 -1.70 6.16
C VAL A 39 1.46 -0.38 5.95
N LEU A 40 1.90 0.65 6.66
CA LEU A 40 1.46 2.01 6.43
C LEU A 40 2.41 2.62 5.40
N VAL A 41 1.85 3.14 4.32
CA VAL A 41 2.64 3.68 3.21
C VAL A 41 1.91 4.88 2.62
N ASN A 42 2.69 5.85 2.15
CA ASN A 42 2.13 7.01 1.49
C ASN A 42 1.48 6.59 0.16
N THR A 43 0.31 7.16 -0.14
CA THR A 43 -0.43 6.77 -1.35
C THR A 43 0.35 7.06 -2.62
N ASP A 44 1.10 8.15 -2.67
CA ASP A 44 1.92 8.47 -3.83
C ASP A 44 3.02 7.45 -4.02
N ASP A 45 3.62 7.01 -2.93
CA ASP A 45 4.67 5.98 -2.98
C ASP A 45 4.09 4.66 -3.46
N LEU A 46 2.91 4.32 -3.02
CA LEU A 46 2.26 3.10 -3.45
C LEU A 46 1.94 3.17 -4.95
N ASP A 47 1.41 4.29 -5.41
CA ASP A 47 1.11 4.47 -6.83
C ASP A 47 2.38 4.35 -7.67
N SER A 48 3.46 4.97 -7.24
CA SER A 48 4.74 4.88 -7.94
C SER A 48 5.26 3.46 -7.99
N LEU A 49 5.12 2.73 -6.91
CA LEU A 49 5.55 1.33 -6.86
C LEU A 49 4.72 0.49 -7.82
N GLU A 50 3.43 0.69 -7.86
CA GLU A 50 2.56 -0.02 -8.76
C GLU A 50 2.88 0.27 -10.21
N GLU A 51 3.14 1.52 -10.55
CA GLU A 51 3.55 1.91 -11.89
C GLU A 51 4.87 1.24 -12.27
N THR A 52 5.82 1.22 -11.36
CA THR A 52 7.12 0.60 -11.61
C THR A 52 6.96 -0.90 -11.85
N LEU A 53 6.14 -1.55 -11.06
CA LEU A 53 5.87 -2.98 -11.25
C LEU A 53 5.21 -3.27 -12.59
N ASP A 54 4.28 -2.41 -13.01
CA ASP A 54 3.65 -2.54 -14.31
C ASP A 54 4.66 -2.42 -15.44
N ILE A 55 5.58 -1.48 -15.32
CA ILE A 55 6.63 -1.27 -16.33
C ILE A 55 7.58 -2.47 -16.39
N LEU A 56 7.90 -3.04 -15.23
CA LEU A 56 8.85 -4.16 -15.15
C LEU A 56 8.26 -5.47 -15.63
N ARG A 57 6.96 -5.60 -15.68
CA ARG A 57 6.32 -6.80 -16.19
C ARG A 57 6.54 -6.88 -17.70
N ASP A 58 6.49 -8.11 -18.18
CA ASP A 58 6.71 -8.34 -19.60
C ASP A 58 5.61 -7.69 -20.44
N ARG A 59 6.04 -6.82 -21.34
CA ARG A 59 5.14 -6.07 -22.18
C ARG A 59 4.33 -6.90 -23.17
N PRO A 60 4.89 -7.92 -23.80
CA PRO A 60 4.10 -8.73 -24.72
C PRO A 60 2.86 -9.34 -24.11
N LEU A 61 2.90 -9.61 -22.82
CA LEU A 61 1.75 -10.16 -22.12
C LEU A 61 0.83 -9.07 -21.59
N MET A 62 1.25 -7.84 -21.69
CA MET A 62 0.59 -6.77 -20.95
C MET A 62 -0.77 -6.38 -21.49
N GLU A 63 -1.02 -6.51 -22.77
CA GLU A 63 -2.24 -5.97 -23.30
C GLU A 63 -3.50 -6.63 -22.75
N SER A 64 -3.56 -7.95 -22.81
CA SER A 64 -4.74 -8.62 -22.26
C SER A 64 -4.76 -8.56 -20.74
N VAL A 65 -3.60 -8.67 -20.11
CA VAL A 65 -3.51 -8.56 -18.65
C VAL A 65 -3.88 -7.16 -18.21
N ARG A 66 -3.40 -6.15 -18.90
CA ARG A 66 -3.71 -4.77 -18.56
C ARG A 66 -5.19 -4.48 -18.62
N ARG A 67 -5.87 -5.00 -19.65
CA ARG A 67 -7.31 -4.82 -19.78
C ARG A 67 -8.04 -5.42 -18.58
N SER A 68 -7.70 -6.63 -18.20
CA SER A 68 -8.30 -7.28 -17.04
C SER A 68 -8.01 -6.52 -15.76
N GLN A 69 -6.80 -6.05 -15.60
CA GLN A 69 -6.42 -5.32 -14.41
C GLN A 69 -7.12 -3.98 -14.28
N GLN A 70 -7.35 -3.31 -15.39
CA GLN A 70 -8.07 -2.04 -15.33
C GLN A 70 -9.49 -2.22 -14.83
N GLU A 71 -10.17 -3.23 -15.30
CA GLU A 71 -11.53 -3.50 -14.84
C GLU A 71 -11.53 -3.90 -13.37
N ALA A 72 -10.65 -4.80 -12.99
CA ALA A 72 -10.55 -5.25 -11.60
C ALA A 72 -10.13 -4.12 -10.67
N ALA A 73 -9.20 -3.29 -11.11
CA ALA A 73 -8.71 -2.19 -10.27
C ALA A 73 -9.80 -1.18 -9.98
N LYS A 74 -10.63 -0.87 -10.96
CA LYS A 74 -11.74 0.06 -10.75
C LYS A 74 -12.71 -0.47 -9.70
N GLY A 75 -13.07 -1.72 -9.81
CA GLY A 75 -13.95 -2.34 -8.85
C GLY A 75 -13.36 -2.40 -7.45
N LYS A 76 -12.11 -2.77 -7.36
CA LYS A 76 -11.43 -2.85 -6.08
C LYS A 76 -11.30 -1.51 -5.42
N ARG A 77 -10.96 -0.49 -6.17
CA ARG A 77 -10.82 0.85 -5.61
C ARG A 77 -12.14 1.36 -5.07
N LEU A 78 -13.21 1.13 -5.78
CA LEU A 78 -14.52 1.52 -5.31
C LEU A 78 -14.89 0.80 -4.03
N ARG A 79 -14.60 -0.49 -3.94
CA ARG A 79 -14.86 -1.26 -2.73
C ARG A 79 -14.07 -0.76 -1.55
N LEU A 80 -12.81 -0.45 -1.76
CA LEU A 80 -11.97 0.06 -0.68
C LEU A 80 -12.52 1.37 -0.14
N ARG A 81 -13.02 2.22 -1.02
CA ARG A 81 -13.64 3.45 -0.57
C ARG A 81 -14.91 3.20 0.21
N ASP A 82 -15.69 2.24 -0.21
CA ASP A 82 -16.92 1.92 0.47
C ASP A 82 -16.67 1.37 1.87
N HIS A 83 -15.55 0.70 2.05
CA HIS A 83 -15.19 0.11 3.34
C HIS A 83 -14.51 1.09 4.27
N VAL A 84 -14.03 2.16 3.75
CA VAL A 84 -13.40 3.20 4.54
C VAL A 84 -14.41 4.25 4.93
#